data_617b7aa8eea2f311fbd9d6730e054c74
#
_entry.id   617b7aa8eea2f311fbd9d6730e054c74
#
_cell.length_a   1.000
_cell.length_b   1.000
_cell.length_c   1.000
_cell.angle_alpha   90.00
_cell.angle_beta   90.00
_cell.angle_gamma   90.00
#
_symmetry.space_group_name_H-M   'P 1'
#
loop_
_entity.id
_entity.type
_entity.pdbx_description
1 polymer ?
#
loop_
_entity_poly.entity_id
_entity_poly.type
_entity_poly.pdbx_seq_one_letter_code
_entity_poly.pdbx_strand_id
1 'polypeptide(L)'
;NAKQLLLGAPIKGITVMAAFALCIGYAHAESQTPIRLVIHGGAGTITKDTITPEQEKQYREKLTDALNAGYAVLNSGGSSLDAVQRAINVMEDSPLFNAGKGAVFTHDGKNELDAAIMDGKTKMAGAVAGVTTIKNPINAAYAVMTKSPHVLMISNGAELFAKEQGLVMVEPAYFKTDFRWQQLQNALKDEKITLDHNGKSASLLLPPKNYDYKYGTVGAVALDKDGNLAAGTSTGGMTNKRYGRVGDSPIIGAGTYADNNTVAVSATGTGEMFIRTSTAYNIAAQVKYKNTPLKEAAQNALDEVKNINGSGGVIVLDKNGNYTMSFNTEGMYRGTIGNDGKAIVSIYEQ
;
A
#
# COMPACT_ATOMS: atom_id res chain seq x y z
N ASN A 1 -2.98 86.71 -61.23
CA ASN A 1 -4.17 86.39 -62.03
C ASN A 1 -4.84 85.09 -61.54
N ALA A 2 -5.83 85.29 -60.93
CA ALA A 2 -7.25 85.05 -61.24
C ALA A 2 -7.79 83.74 -60.73
N LYS A 3 -8.64 83.93 -59.76
CA LYS A 3 -10.07 83.52 -59.71
C LYS A 3 -10.37 82.00 -59.44
N GLN A 4 -10.93 81.82 -58.27
CA GLN A 4 -12.32 81.40 -58.02
C GLN A 4 -12.68 79.99 -58.51
N LEU A 5 -13.21 79.15 -57.70
CA LEU A 5 -14.65 79.11 -57.33
C LEU A 5 -14.91 78.03 -56.24
N LEU A 6 -15.78 78.40 -55.35
CA LEU A 6 -16.51 77.56 -54.41
C LEU A 6 -17.25 76.40 -55.09
N LEU A 7 -17.40 75.32 -54.43
CA LEU A 7 -18.68 74.63 -54.29
C LEU A 7 -18.58 73.50 -53.27
N GLY A 8 -19.45 73.49 -52.33
CA GLY A 8 -19.58 72.55 -51.26
C GLY A 8 -20.18 71.22 -51.68
N ALA A 9 -19.91 70.24 -50.92
CA ALA A 9 -20.64 68.98 -50.94
C ALA A 9 -20.50 68.26 -49.59
N PRO A 10 -21.36 67.33 -49.27
CA PRO A 10 -21.97 67.21 -47.98
C PRO A 10 -21.25 66.24 -47.04
N ILE A 11 -21.49 66.51 -45.78
CA ILE A 11 -21.11 65.67 -44.67
C ILE A 11 -21.79 64.29 -44.76
N LYS A 12 -21.03 63.23 -45.05
CA LYS A 12 -21.50 61.87 -44.90
C LYS A 12 -21.14 61.39 -43.49
N GLY A 13 -22.20 61.06 -42.77
CA GLY A 13 -22.12 60.57 -41.42
C GLY A 13 -21.22 59.28 -41.30
N ILE A 14 -20.30 59.37 -40.40
CA ILE A 14 -19.50 58.17 -39.98
C ILE A 14 -20.33 57.42 -38.93
N THR A 15 -20.90 56.29 -39.34
CA THR A 15 -21.52 55.32 -38.42
C THR A 15 -20.42 54.61 -37.73
N VAL A 16 -20.20 54.95 -36.47
CA VAL A 16 -19.30 54.19 -35.60
C VAL A 16 -20.01 52.87 -35.23
N MET A 17 -19.63 51.78 -35.88
CA MET A 17 -20.02 50.45 -35.51
C MET A 17 -19.18 50.05 -34.26
N ALA A 18 -19.81 50.12 -33.10
CA ALA A 18 -19.23 49.57 -31.88
C ALA A 18 -19.22 48.04 -32.00
N ALA A 19 -18.06 47.45 -32.30
CA ALA A 19 -17.86 46.05 -32.23
C ALA A 19 -17.78 45.65 -30.73
N PHE A 20 -18.85 45.11 -30.18
CA PHE A 20 -18.86 44.40 -28.91
C PHE A 20 -18.08 43.11 -29.11
N ALA A 21 -16.80 43.11 -28.77
CA ALA A 21 -16.04 41.89 -28.64
C ALA A 21 -16.57 41.13 -27.40
N LEU A 22 -17.40 40.10 -27.62
CA LEU A 22 -17.77 39.13 -26.62
C LEU A 22 -16.51 38.35 -26.29
N CYS A 23 -15.79 38.77 -25.25
CA CYS A 23 -14.77 37.87 -24.59
C CYS A 23 -15.53 36.73 -23.93
N ILE A 24 -15.77 35.67 -24.69
CA ILE A 24 -16.11 34.37 -24.08
C ILE A 24 -14.86 33.92 -23.36
N GLY A 25 -14.80 34.24 -22.09
CA GLY A 25 -13.81 33.63 -21.17
C GLY A 25 -14.07 32.14 -21.18
N TYR A 26 -13.29 31.40 -21.95
CA TYR A 26 -13.13 29.98 -21.69
C TYR A 26 -12.49 29.87 -20.30
N ALA A 27 -13.30 29.66 -19.27
CA ALA A 27 -12.82 29.12 -18.03
C ALA A 27 -12.22 27.77 -18.39
N HIS A 28 -10.91 27.73 -18.58
CA HIS A 28 -10.17 26.47 -18.49
C HIS A 28 -10.43 25.99 -17.06
N ALA A 29 -11.30 25.02 -16.91
CA ALA A 29 -11.28 24.21 -15.72
C ALA A 29 -9.87 23.64 -15.66
N GLU A 30 -9.02 24.17 -14.79
CA GLU A 30 -7.74 23.55 -14.46
C GLU A 30 -8.07 22.10 -14.12
N SER A 31 -7.66 21.19 -14.98
CA SER A 31 -7.79 19.77 -14.68
C SER A 31 -6.97 19.52 -13.42
N GLN A 32 -7.66 19.31 -12.30
CA GLN A 32 -6.97 19.00 -11.04
C GLN A 32 -6.01 17.83 -11.28
N THR A 33 -4.76 18.01 -10.90
CA THR A 33 -3.78 16.92 -10.90
C THR A 33 -4.37 15.77 -10.09
N PRO A 34 -4.40 14.55 -10.64
CA PRO A 34 -4.99 13.43 -9.93
C PRO A 34 -4.18 13.12 -8.66
N ILE A 35 -4.89 12.99 -7.55
CA ILE A 35 -4.35 12.38 -6.33
C ILE A 35 -5.11 11.09 -6.05
N ARG A 36 -4.42 10.10 -5.52
CA ARG A 36 -5.01 8.82 -5.18
C ARG A 36 -4.25 8.17 -4.06
N LEU A 37 -4.99 7.56 -3.14
CA LEU A 37 -4.47 6.63 -2.14
C LEU A 37 -5.26 5.33 -2.26
N VAL A 38 -4.55 4.22 -2.31
CA VAL A 38 -5.12 2.87 -2.26
C VAL A 38 -4.45 2.12 -1.12
N ILE A 39 -5.24 1.45 -0.29
CA ILE A 39 -4.74 0.70 0.86
C ILE A 39 -5.25 -0.74 0.87
N HIS A 40 -4.52 -1.63 1.54
CA HIS A 40 -5.01 -2.93 1.96
C HIS A 40 -4.68 -3.20 3.43
N GLY A 41 -5.50 -4.02 4.04
CA GLY A 41 -5.34 -4.55 5.41
C GLY A 41 -5.16 -6.06 5.43
N GLY A 42 -4.78 -6.66 4.31
CA GLY A 42 -4.55 -8.09 4.18
C GLY A 42 -5.63 -8.82 3.38
N ALA A 43 -5.23 -9.93 2.76
CA ALA A 43 -6.07 -10.86 2.03
C ALA A 43 -6.12 -12.22 2.74
N GLY A 44 -7.15 -13.03 2.51
CA GLY A 44 -7.27 -14.35 3.10
C GLY A 44 -8.69 -14.90 3.08
N THR A 45 -8.96 -15.88 3.95
CA THR A 45 -10.29 -16.43 4.19
C THR A 45 -11.15 -15.42 4.98
N ILE A 46 -11.60 -14.40 4.29
CA ILE A 46 -12.40 -13.31 4.85
C ILE A 46 -13.78 -13.36 4.20
N THR A 47 -14.72 -13.96 4.91
CA THR A 47 -16.11 -14.11 4.47
C THR A 47 -17.06 -13.56 5.53
N LYS A 48 -18.33 -13.39 5.18
CA LYS A 48 -19.35 -12.96 6.14
C LYS A 48 -19.55 -13.94 7.30
N ASP A 49 -19.16 -15.20 7.11
CA ASP A 49 -19.25 -16.24 8.14
C ASP A 49 -18.02 -16.26 9.07
N THR A 50 -16.91 -15.68 8.65
CA THR A 50 -15.65 -15.68 9.42
C THR A 50 -15.43 -14.44 10.26
N ILE A 51 -16.18 -13.37 10.04
CA ILE A 51 -16.14 -12.14 10.83
C ILE A 51 -17.56 -11.75 11.28
N THR A 52 -17.68 -11.25 12.50
CA THR A 52 -18.94 -10.75 13.02
C THR A 52 -19.30 -9.38 12.40
N PRO A 53 -20.60 -8.98 12.40
CA PRO A 53 -20.97 -7.63 11.95
C PRO A 53 -20.24 -6.50 12.70
N GLU A 54 -19.97 -6.69 13.99
CA GLU A 54 -19.22 -5.72 14.80
C GLU A 54 -17.75 -5.65 14.36
N GLN A 55 -17.11 -6.79 14.11
CA GLN A 55 -15.75 -6.82 13.57
C GLN A 55 -15.69 -6.18 12.18
N GLU A 56 -16.65 -6.48 11.31
CA GLU A 56 -16.74 -5.85 9.98
C GLU A 56 -16.79 -4.33 10.09
N LYS A 57 -17.64 -3.81 11.00
CA LYS A 57 -17.76 -2.38 11.27
C LYS A 57 -16.42 -1.78 11.70
N GLN A 58 -15.74 -2.41 12.66
CA GLN A 58 -14.43 -1.96 13.16
C GLN A 58 -13.38 -1.91 12.05
N TYR A 59 -13.31 -2.93 11.18
CA TYR A 59 -12.40 -2.94 10.03
C TYR A 59 -12.72 -1.81 9.05
N ARG A 60 -14.00 -1.62 8.71
CA ARG A 60 -14.41 -0.55 7.79
C ARG A 60 -14.10 0.84 8.34
N GLU A 61 -14.35 1.08 9.62
CA GLU A 61 -14.03 2.33 10.29
C GLU A 61 -12.52 2.57 10.27
N LYS A 62 -11.70 1.59 10.64
CA LYS A 62 -10.25 1.75 10.68
C LYS A 62 -9.61 1.92 9.30
N LEU A 63 -10.09 1.24 8.29
CA LEU A 63 -9.68 1.47 6.90
C LEU A 63 -10.05 2.88 6.42
N THR A 64 -11.23 3.35 6.79
CA THR A 64 -11.67 4.73 6.51
C THR A 64 -10.78 5.76 7.20
N ASP A 65 -10.42 5.54 8.47
CA ASP A 65 -9.49 6.39 9.21
C ASP A 65 -8.12 6.47 8.51
N ALA A 66 -7.59 5.33 8.07
CA ALA A 66 -6.31 5.27 7.35
C ALA A 66 -6.37 6.03 6.01
N LEU A 67 -7.44 5.84 5.25
CA LEU A 67 -7.67 6.57 3.99
C LEU A 67 -7.76 8.06 4.22
N ASN A 68 -8.53 8.52 5.19
CA ASN A 68 -8.68 9.93 5.51
C ASN A 68 -7.37 10.56 5.99
N ALA A 69 -6.58 9.84 6.78
CA ALA A 69 -5.29 10.32 7.27
C ALA A 69 -4.29 10.53 6.11
N GLY A 70 -4.19 9.58 5.19
CA GLY A 70 -3.33 9.72 4.01
C GLY A 70 -3.85 10.74 3.01
N TYR A 71 -5.18 10.81 2.82
CA TYR A 71 -5.81 11.82 1.98
C TYR A 71 -5.53 13.25 2.45
N ALA A 72 -5.60 13.50 3.76
CA ALA A 72 -5.30 14.83 4.32
C ALA A 72 -3.89 15.31 3.91
N VAL A 73 -2.91 14.41 3.88
CA VAL A 73 -1.55 14.70 3.39
C VAL A 73 -1.58 15.08 1.91
N LEU A 74 -2.17 14.25 1.06
CA LEU A 74 -2.22 14.47 -0.39
C LEU A 74 -2.99 15.74 -0.74
N ASN A 75 -4.13 15.96 -0.10
CA ASN A 75 -4.99 17.12 -0.37
C ASN A 75 -4.34 18.45 0.02
N SER A 76 -3.50 18.46 1.05
CA SER A 76 -2.71 19.62 1.46
C SER A 76 -1.45 19.85 0.62
N GLY A 77 -1.18 19.02 -0.38
CA GLY A 77 0.01 19.10 -1.24
C GLY A 77 1.23 18.36 -0.69
N GLY A 78 1.05 17.52 0.33
CA GLY A 78 2.11 16.65 0.86
C GLY A 78 2.49 15.53 -0.11
N SER A 79 3.64 14.88 0.16
CA SER A 79 4.19 13.85 -0.70
C SER A 79 3.44 12.53 -0.63
N SER A 80 3.53 11.73 -1.70
CA SER A 80 3.05 10.36 -1.73
C SER A 80 3.71 9.49 -0.66
N LEU A 81 4.99 9.69 -0.37
CA LEU A 81 5.72 9.01 0.70
C LEU A 81 5.11 9.29 2.08
N ASP A 82 4.81 10.55 2.39
CA ASP A 82 4.19 10.93 3.65
C ASP A 82 2.77 10.38 3.77
N ALA A 83 2.01 10.36 2.68
CA ALA A 83 0.67 9.78 2.64
C ALA A 83 0.68 8.27 2.91
N VAL A 84 1.60 7.53 2.28
CA VAL A 84 1.81 6.10 2.52
C VAL A 84 2.17 5.85 3.97
N GLN A 85 3.15 6.57 4.52
CA GLN A 85 3.53 6.45 5.93
C GLN A 85 2.34 6.70 6.85
N ARG A 86 1.59 7.77 6.61
CA ARG A 86 0.48 8.18 7.47
C ARG A 86 -0.64 7.14 7.49
N ALA A 87 -1.03 6.63 6.34
CA ALA A 87 -2.03 5.58 6.23
C ALA A 87 -1.60 4.29 6.93
N ILE A 88 -0.35 3.88 6.72
CA ILE A 88 0.21 2.68 7.36
C ILE A 88 0.34 2.87 8.87
N ASN A 89 0.73 4.04 9.37
CA ASN A 89 0.78 4.30 10.82
C ASN A 89 -0.56 4.06 11.49
N VAL A 90 -1.67 4.51 10.90
CA VAL A 90 -3.02 4.27 11.45
C VAL A 90 -3.31 2.78 11.58
N MET A 91 -2.91 2.00 10.58
CA MET A 91 -3.13 0.55 10.59
C MET A 91 -2.14 -0.20 11.51
N GLU A 92 -0.88 0.24 11.59
CA GLU A 92 0.11 -0.31 12.54
C GLU A 92 -0.26 -0.06 14.01
N ASP A 93 -0.89 1.08 14.31
CA ASP A 93 -1.32 1.44 15.66
C ASP A 93 -2.63 0.73 16.08
N SER A 94 -3.28 0.04 15.17
CA SER A 94 -4.52 -0.70 15.40
C SER A 94 -4.26 -2.17 15.72
N PRO A 95 -4.95 -2.75 16.72
CA PRO A 95 -4.84 -4.19 17.01
C PRO A 95 -5.53 -5.09 15.98
N LEU A 96 -6.24 -4.52 15.00
CA LEU A 96 -7.05 -5.27 14.04
C LEU A 96 -6.21 -5.97 12.97
N PHE A 97 -5.07 -5.39 12.55
CA PHE A 97 -4.26 -5.86 11.45
C PHE A 97 -3.02 -6.60 11.92
N ASN A 98 -2.49 -7.47 11.06
CA ASN A 98 -1.20 -8.13 11.30
C ASN A 98 -0.04 -7.19 10.90
N ALA A 99 0.10 -6.12 11.60
CA ALA A 99 1.20 -5.16 11.50
C ALA A 99 1.26 -4.35 12.80
N GLY A 100 2.43 -3.93 13.23
CA GLY A 100 2.57 -3.14 14.46
C GLY A 100 1.88 -3.81 15.65
N LYS A 101 0.96 -3.08 16.29
CA LYS A 101 0.27 -3.51 17.53
C LYS A 101 -0.55 -4.80 17.39
N GLY A 102 -1.01 -5.15 16.20
CA GLY A 102 -1.79 -6.38 15.96
C GLY A 102 -0.98 -7.51 15.36
N ALA A 103 0.34 -7.43 15.38
CA ALA A 103 1.22 -8.42 14.76
C ALA A 103 1.07 -9.81 15.35
N VAL A 104 1.20 -10.82 14.50
CA VAL A 104 1.22 -12.24 14.89
C VAL A 104 2.47 -12.58 15.68
N PHE A 105 2.47 -13.75 16.33
CA PHE A 105 3.58 -14.25 17.13
C PHE A 105 4.42 -15.28 16.37
N THR A 106 5.73 -15.22 16.58
CA THR A 106 6.67 -16.27 16.22
C THR A 106 6.44 -17.53 17.07
N HIS A 107 7.06 -18.64 16.67
CA HIS A 107 7.07 -19.88 17.46
C HIS A 107 7.50 -19.66 18.92
N ASP A 108 8.45 -18.78 19.14
CA ASP A 108 9.00 -18.48 20.46
C ASP A 108 8.18 -17.44 21.24
N GLY A 109 7.00 -17.08 20.75
CA GLY A 109 6.11 -16.13 21.43
C GLY A 109 6.56 -14.67 21.36
N LYS A 110 7.30 -14.28 20.33
CA LYS A 110 7.74 -12.90 20.06
C LYS A 110 6.97 -12.31 18.88
N ASN A 111 6.93 -10.98 18.82
CA ASN A 111 6.46 -10.25 17.63
C ASN A 111 7.70 -9.74 16.89
N GLU A 112 7.93 -10.23 15.68
CA GLU A 112 9.01 -9.78 14.79
C GLU A 112 8.39 -9.13 13.55
N LEU A 113 8.70 -7.86 13.34
CA LEU A 113 8.02 -6.97 12.41
C LEU A 113 8.91 -6.64 11.21
N ASP A 114 8.28 -6.52 10.04
CA ASP A 114 8.95 -6.20 8.78
C ASP A 114 8.20 -5.06 8.07
N ALA A 115 8.91 -4.16 7.42
CA ALA A 115 8.31 -3.10 6.61
C ALA A 115 9.23 -2.64 5.49
N ALA A 116 8.66 -2.11 4.41
CA ALA A 116 9.38 -1.46 3.34
C ALA A 116 8.61 -0.27 2.79
N ILE A 117 9.33 0.71 2.28
CA ILE A 117 8.80 1.85 1.54
C ILE A 117 9.69 2.15 0.33
N MET A 118 9.08 2.60 -0.77
CA MET A 118 9.80 2.94 -1.99
C MET A 118 9.25 4.21 -2.63
N ASP A 119 10.17 5.08 -3.06
CA ASP A 119 9.88 6.30 -3.82
C ASP A 119 9.90 6.01 -5.32
N GLY A 120 8.78 6.23 -5.99
CA GLY A 120 8.67 6.02 -7.44
C GLY A 120 9.46 7.02 -8.28
N LYS A 121 9.75 8.21 -7.75
CA LYS A 121 10.50 9.25 -8.45
C LYS A 121 11.97 8.90 -8.58
N THR A 122 12.61 8.52 -7.49
CA THR A 122 14.05 8.28 -7.39
C THR A 122 14.42 6.81 -7.40
N LYS A 123 13.46 5.92 -7.17
CA LYS A 123 13.65 4.49 -6.86
C LYS A 123 14.44 4.23 -5.59
N MET A 124 14.65 5.23 -4.76
CA MET A 124 15.15 5.02 -3.42
C MET A 124 14.15 4.18 -2.62
N ALA A 125 14.67 3.31 -1.80
CA ALA A 125 13.87 2.41 -0.98
C ALA A 125 14.52 2.21 0.39
N GLY A 126 13.72 1.85 1.36
CA GLY A 126 14.16 1.47 2.69
C GLY A 126 13.30 0.37 3.26
N ALA A 127 13.91 -0.50 4.05
CA ALA A 127 13.25 -1.62 4.66
C ALA A 127 13.89 -2.01 5.99
N VAL A 128 13.07 -2.59 6.87
CA VAL A 128 13.51 -3.24 8.10
C VAL A 128 12.86 -4.61 8.22
N ALA A 129 13.54 -5.56 8.82
CA ALA A 129 13.01 -6.89 9.08
C ALA A 129 13.44 -7.42 10.44
N GLY A 130 12.58 -8.23 11.07
CA GLY A 130 12.85 -8.88 12.34
C GLY A 130 13.01 -7.90 13.51
N VAL A 131 12.34 -6.75 13.49
CA VAL A 131 12.40 -5.76 14.56
C VAL A 131 11.33 -6.02 15.61
N THR A 132 11.64 -5.75 16.88
CA THR A 132 10.80 -6.11 18.03
C THR A 132 10.48 -4.95 18.96
N THR A 133 11.07 -3.78 18.76
CA THR A 133 10.94 -2.61 19.65
C THR A 133 10.63 -1.29 18.92
N ILE A 134 10.47 -1.31 17.61
CA ILE A 134 10.13 -0.12 16.83
C ILE A 134 8.60 0.00 16.75
N LYS A 135 8.02 1.07 17.32
CA LYS A 135 6.57 1.26 17.35
C LYS A 135 5.94 1.17 15.95
N ASN A 136 6.52 1.91 15.00
CA ASN A 136 6.05 1.99 13.62
C ASN A 136 7.16 1.56 12.65
N PRO A 137 7.23 0.29 12.27
CA PRO A 137 8.27 -0.21 11.37
C PRO A 137 8.35 0.53 10.02
N ILE A 138 7.22 1.02 9.50
CA ILE A 138 7.23 1.81 8.26
C ILE A 138 8.05 3.12 8.39
N ASN A 139 8.05 3.74 9.58
CA ASN A 139 8.85 4.93 9.83
C ASN A 139 10.35 4.60 9.86
N ALA A 140 10.72 3.42 10.36
CA ALA A 140 12.09 2.94 10.31
C ALA A 140 12.52 2.64 8.86
N ALA A 141 11.67 2.02 8.06
CA ALA A 141 11.91 1.81 6.63
C ALA A 141 12.16 3.14 5.91
N TYR A 142 11.36 4.16 6.19
CA TYR A 142 11.55 5.51 5.66
C TYR A 142 12.89 6.13 6.11
N ALA A 143 13.25 5.97 7.36
CA ALA A 143 14.54 6.46 7.88
C ALA A 143 15.73 5.74 7.21
N VAL A 144 15.65 4.43 6.97
CA VAL A 144 16.67 3.69 6.22
C VAL A 144 16.85 4.27 4.82
N MET A 145 15.74 4.55 4.12
CA MET A 145 15.76 5.16 2.79
C MET A 145 16.37 6.55 2.78
N THR A 146 16.05 7.39 3.76
CA THR A 146 16.35 8.83 3.74
C THR A 146 17.60 9.23 4.54
N LYS A 147 18.06 8.40 5.47
CA LYS A 147 19.12 8.71 6.42
C LYS A 147 20.29 7.74 6.38
N SER A 148 20.29 6.79 5.45
CA SER A 148 21.39 5.84 5.27
C SER A 148 21.65 5.55 3.80
N PRO A 149 22.82 5.00 3.45
CA PRO A 149 23.09 4.50 2.10
C PRO A 149 22.54 3.09 1.85
N HIS A 150 21.96 2.47 2.87
CA HIS A 150 21.45 1.09 2.81
C HIS A 150 20.00 1.06 2.37
N VAL A 151 19.55 -0.11 1.93
CA VAL A 151 18.15 -0.37 1.60
C VAL A 151 17.46 -1.20 2.67
N LEU A 152 18.14 -2.18 3.25
CA LEU A 152 17.56 -3.10 4.22
C LEU A 152 18.47 -3.26 5.44
N MET A 153 17.89 -3.05 6.62
CA MET A 153 18.52 -3.32 7.91
C MET A 153 17.67 -4.32 8.70
N ILE A 154 18.29 -5.16 9.52
CA ILE A 154 17.59 -6.22 10.27
C ILE A 154 17.85 -6.17 11.77
N SER A 155 16.88 -6.68 12.53
CA SER A 155 16.99 -7.02 13.96
C SER A 155 17.60 -5.89 14.80
N ASN A 156 18.53 -6.23 15.70
CA ASN A 156 19.13 -5.26 16.63
C ASN A 156 19.85 -4.10 15.95
N GLY A 157 20.44 -4.32 14.78
CA GLY A 157 21.08 -3.27 14.01
C GLY A 157 20.08 -2.24 13.51
N ALA A 158 18.92 -2.70 13.00
CA ALA A 158 17.84 -1.82 12.59
C ALA A 158 17.23 -1.04 13.78
N GLU A 159 17.11 -1.68 14.94
CA GLU A 159 16.60 -1.04 16.16
C GLU A 159 17.56 0.01 16.70
N LEU A 160 18.87 -0.26 16.71
CA LEU A 160 19.88 0.72 17.08
C LEU A 160 19.82 1.93 16.15
N PHE A 161 19.79 1.71 14.85
CA PHE A 161 19.65 2.77 13.86
C PHE A 161 18.38 3.60 14.09
N ALA A 162 17.21 2.95 14.28
CA ALA A 162 15.95 3.61 14.54
C ALA A 162 16.00 4.51 15.79
N LYS A 163 16.62 4.02 16.87
CA LYS A 163 16.83 4.77 18.11
C LYS A 163 17.74 5.97 17.89
N GLU A 164 18.84 5.83 17.16
CA GLU A 164 19.75 6.92 16.82
C GLU A 164 19.06 7.99 15.94
N GLN A 165 18.10 7.59 15.11
CA GLN A 165 17.29 8.53 14.32
C GLN A 165 16.14 9.17 15.10
N GLY A 166 16.00 8.88 16.39
CA GLY A 166 14.97 9.46 17.26
C GLY A 166 13.57 8.91 17.05
N LEU A 167 13.43 7.71 16.47
CA LEU A 167 12.13 7.07 16.29
C LEU A 167 11.57 6.58 17.64
N VAL A 168 10.23 6.49 17.71
CA VAL A 168 9.53 6.00 18.90
C VAL A 168 9.80 4.52 19.10
N MET A 169 10.46 4.18 20.20
CA MET A 169 10.73 2.82 20.63
C MET A 169 9.73 2.40 21.71
N VAL A 170 9.35 1.13 21.70
CA VAL A 170 8.41 0.55 22.66
C VAL A 170 8.94 -0.76 23.20
N GLU A 171 8.43 -1.16 24.36
CA GLU A 171 8.67 -2.50 24.89
C GLU A 171 7.94 -3.54 24.02
N PRO A 172 8.49 -4.75 23.85
CA PRO A 172 7.85 -5.81 23.04
C PRO A 172 6.41 -6.12 23.42
N ALA A 173 6.02 -5.93 24.68
CA ALA A 173 4.66 -6.13 25.15
C ALA A 173 3.62 -5.20 24.48
N TYR A 174 4.05 -4.07 23.92
CA TYR A 174 3.18 -3.17 23.17
C TYR A 174 2.44 -3.83 22.02
N PHE A 175 3.08 -4.78 21.33
CA PHE A 175 2.53 -5.44 20.14
C PHE A 175 1.59 -6.59 20.47
N LYS A 176 1.65 -7.09 21.72
CA LYS A 176 0.87 -8.25 22.14
C LYS A 176 -0.62 -7.97 22.15
N THR A 177 -1.39 -8.88 21.51
CA THR A 177 -2.86 -8.95 21.63
C THR A 177 -3.27 -10.37 22.04
N ASP A 178 -4.33 -10.49 22.83
CA ASP A 178 -4.83 -11.80 23.28
C ASP A 178 -5.33 -12.62 22.09
N PHE A 179 -5.92 -11.97 21.08
CA PHE A 179 -6.36 -12.61 19.86
C PHE A 179 -5.20 -13.30 19.12
N ARG A 180 -4.08 -12.60 18.88
CA ARG A 180 -2.91 -13.17 18.20
C ARG A 180 -2.20 -14.22 19.05
N TRP A 181 -2.19 -14.02 20.36
CA TRP A 181 -1.66 -15.03 21.27
C TRP A 181 -2.44 -16.34 21.20
N GLN A 182 -3.77 -16.26 21.19
CA GLN A 182 -4.63 -17.43 21.05
C GLN A 182 -4.42 -18.14 19.69
N GLN A 183 -4.20 -17.39 18.62
CA GLN A 183 -3.85 -17.96 17.31
C GLN A 183 -2.55 -18.78 17.38
N LEU A 184 -1.50 -18.27 18.05
CA LEU A 184 -0.28 -19.03 18.27
C LEU A 184 -0.53 -20.32 19.07
N GLN A 185 -1.30 -20.23 20.17
CA GLN A 185 -1.59 -21.43 21.00
C GLN A 185 -2.32 -22.50 20.19
N ASN A 186 -3.25 -22.13 19.35
CA ASN A 186 -3.94 -23.06 18.47
C ASN A 186 -2.97 -23.70 17.45
N ALA A 187 -2.13 -22.89 16.82
CA ALA A 187 -1.14 -23.38 15.86
C ALA A 187 -0.15 -24.37 16.49
N LEU A 188 0.34 -24.08 17.69
CA LEU A 188 1.24 -24.96 18.44
C LEU A 188 0.56 -26.30 18.81
N LYS A 189 -0.71 -26.26 19.21
CA LYS A 189 -1.49 -27.46 19.52
C LYS A 189 -1.69 -28.34 18.28
N ASP A 190 -2.03 -27.76 17.16
CA ASP A 190 -2.26 -28.49 15.91
C ASP A 190 -0.96 -29.11 15.39
N GLU A 191 0.17 -28.41 15.48
CA GLU A 191 1.48 -28.94 15.15
C GLU A 191 1.83 -30.16 15.98
N LYS A 192 1.59 -30.13 17.30
CA LYS A 192 1.81 -31.23 18.20
C LYS A 192 0.97 -32.47 17.85
N ILE A 193 -0.32 -32.27 17.56
CA ILE A 193 -1.22 -33.35 17.15
C ILE A 193 -0.73 -33.97 15.82
N THR A 194 -0.28 -33.19 14.87
CA THR A 194 0.24 -33.67 13.60
C THR A 194 1.51 -34.48 13.77
N LEU A 195 2.40 -34.09 14.66
CA LEU A 195 3.63 -34.83 14.99
C LEU A 195 3.31 -36.17 15.69
N ASP A 196 2.35 -36.20 16.61
CA ASP A 196 1.95 -37.40 17.35
C ASP A 196 1.27 -38.44 16.44
N HIS A 197 0.56 -38.03 15.41
CA HIS A 197 -0.13 -38.96 14.50
C HIS A 197 0.73 -39.48 13.34
N ASN A 198 1.75 -38.74 12.93
CA ASN A 198 2.51 -39.06 11.71
C ASN A 198 3.89 -39.67 11.95
N GLY A 199 4.25 -40.23 13.05
CA GLY A 199 5.49 -41.04 13.34
C GLY A 199 6.68 -40.96 12.35
N LYS A 200 6.67 -40.04 11.37
CA LYS A 200 7.68 -39.79 10.33
C LYS A 200 7.83 -38.30 10.06
N SER A 201 9.02 -37.82 10.22
CA SER A 201 9.53 -36.45 9.95
C SER A 201 9.35 -35.96 8.49
N ALA A 202 8.18 -35.98 7.93
CA ALA A 202 8.03 -35.69 6.51
C ALA A 202 7.26 -34.38 6.16
N SER A 203 6.90 -33.56 7.11
CA SER A 203 6.02 -32.42 6.79
C SER A 203 6.51 -31.04 7.22
N LEU A 204 7.80 -30.87 7.51
CA LEU A 204 8.36 -29.52 7.71
C LEU A 204 8.52 -28.71 6.41
N LEU A 205 8.26 -29.32 5.25
CA LEU A 205 8.49 -28.72 3.94
C LEU A 205 7.23 -28.15 3.29
N LEU A 206 6.05 -28.42 3.82
CA LEU A 206 4.80 -27.84 3.32
C LEU A 206 4.04 -27.24 4.49
N PRO A 207 3.55 -26.01 4.39
CA PRO A 207 2.62 -25.49 5.38
C PRO A 207 1.42 -26.45 5.45
N PRO A 208 0.91 -26.76 6.66
CA PRO A 208 -0.27 -27.61 6.81
C PRO A 208 -1.44 -27.05 5.99
N LYS A 209 -2.13 -27.91 5.27
CA LYS A 209 -3.23 -27.56 4.36
C LYS A 209 -4.43 -26.82 4.99
N ASN A 210 -4.47 -26.69 6.31
CA ASN A 210 -5.63 -26.22 7.06
C ASN A 210 -5.33 -25.06 8.02
N TYR A 211 -4.19 -24.39 7.94
CA TYR A 211 -4.04 -23.14 8.68
C TYR A 211 -4.74 -22.03 7.89
N ASP A 212 -5.80 -21.51 8.47
CA ASP A 212 -6.34 -20.19 8.17
C ASP A 212 -5.27 -19.13 8.45
N TYR A 213 -4.28 -19.05 7.55
CA TYR A 213 -3.34 -17.94 7.55
C TYR A 213 -4.16 -16.70 7.19
N LYS A 214 -4.69 -16.04 8.22
CA LYS A 214 -5.27 -14.72 8.06
C LYS A 214 -4.11 -13.77 7.81
N TYR A 215 -3.77 -13.63 6.55
CA TYR A 215 -2.81 -12.64 6.08
C TYR A 215 -3.38 -11.25 6.40
N GLY A 216 -2.83 -10.57 7.36
CA GLY A 216 -3.31 -9.26 7.78
C GLY A 216 -2.28 -8.16 7.56
N THR A 217 -1.29 -8.38 6.69
CA THR A 217 -0.33 -7.40 6.21
C THR A 217 -1.04 -6.12 5.78
N VAL A 218 -0.50 -4.96 6.14
CA VAL A 218 -1.04 -3.69 5.70
C VAL A 218 -0.16 -3.07 4.62
N GLY A 219 -0.76 -2.30 3.71
CA GLY A 219 -0.03 -1.61 2.68
C GLY A 219 -0.77 -0.41 2.13
N ALA A 220 -0.02 0.45 1.47
CA ALA A 220 -0.53 1.65 0.82
C ALA A 220 0.28 1.98 -0.43
N VAL A 221 -0.40 2.49 -1.45
CA VAL A 221 0.19 3.11 -2.62
C VAL A 221 -0.46 4.47 -2.83
N ALA A 222 0.33 5.48 -3.15
CA ALA A 222 -0.15 6.85 -3.27
C ALA A 222 0.40 7.56 -4.50
N LEU A 223 -0.42 8.49 -5.04
CA LEU A 223 -0.06 9.44 -6.08
C LEU A 223 -0.32 10.84 -5.55
N ASP A 224 0.69 11.69 -5.52
CA ASP A 224 0.60 13.08 -5.07
C ASP A 224 0.35 14.08 -6.20
N LYS A 225 0.12 15.33 -5.83
CA LYS A 225 -0.14 16.44 -6.78
C LYS A 225 1.02 16.71 -7.74
N ASP A 226 2.24 16.32 -7.39
CA ASP A 226 3.43 16.45 -8.23
C ASP A 226 3.59 15.27 -9.21
N GLY A 227 2.66 14.32 -9.22
CA GLY A 227 2.68 13.14 -10.08
C GLY A 227 3.64 12.05 -9.62
N ASN A 228 4.05 12.06 -8.35
CA ASN A 228 4.97 11.07 -7.80
C ASN A 228 4.21 9.92 -7.11
N LEU A 229 4.68 8.71 -7.41
CA LEU A 229 4.19 7.47 -6.82
C LEU A 229 5.06 7.05 -5.62
N ALA A 230 4.42 6.42 -4.65
CA ALA A 230 5.09 5.73 -3.55
C ALA A 230 4.33 4.45 -3.19
N ALA A 231 5.04 3.48 -2.64
CA ALA A 231 4.49 2.24 -2.11
C ALA A 231 5.08 1.92 -0.75
N GLY A 232 4.30 1.30 0.11
CA GLY A 232 4.76 0.80 1.40
C GLY A 232 3.97 -0.41 1.86
N THR A 233 4.61 -1.25 2.67
CA THR A 233 4.03 -2.46 3.22
C THR A 233 4.59 -2.70 4.62
N SER A 234 3.75 -3.15 5.56
CA SER A 234 4.15 -3.46 6.94
C SER A 234 3.44 -4.70 7.43
N THR A 235 4.14 -5.57 8.16
CA THR A 235 3.61 -6.86 8.59
C THR A 235 4.28 -7.41 9.83
N GLY A 236 3.55 -8.27 10.56
CA GLY A 236 4.11 -9.19 11.55
C GLY A 236 4.53 -10.55 10.95
N GLY A 237 4.29 -10.76 9.66
CA GLY A 237 4.59 -12.01 8.97
C GLY A 237 3.53 -13.09 9.22
N MET A 238 3.97 -14.29 9.55
CA MET A 238 3.18 -15.52 9.63
C MET A 238 3.12 -16.03 11.07
N THR A 239 1.95 -16.43 11.54
CA THR A 239 1.80 -17.06 12.86
C THR A 239 2.67 -18.31 12.97
N ASN A 240 3.33 -18.46 14.10
CA ASN A 240 4.22 -19.61 14.37
C ASN A 240 5.47 -19.66 13.46
N LYS A 241 5.86 -18.55 12.83
CA LYS A 241 7.10 -18.48 12.03
C LYS A 241 8.32 -18.77 12.90
N ARG A 242 9.35 -19.39 12.30
CA ARG A 242 10.60 -19.77 12.97
C ARG A 242 11.81 -19.19 12.25
N TYR A 243 12.93 -19.25 12.92
CA TYR A 243 14.27 -19.00 12.38
C TYR A 243 14.46 -17.60 11.79
N GLY A 244 13.69 -16.62 12.27
CA GLY A 244 13.73 -15.27 11.69
C GLY A 244 13.14 -15.21 10.29
N ARG A 245 12.12 -16.02 9.99
CA ARG A 245 11.45 -16.01 8.67
C ARG A 245 10.99 -14.62 8.30
N VAL A 246 11.36 -14.19 7.11
CA VAL A 246 10.93 -12.95 6.45
C VAL A 246 10.14 -13.31 5.20
N GLY A 247 8.97 -12.70 5.02
CA GLY A 247 8.16 -12.83 3.81
C GLY A 247 8.51 -11.79 2.75
N ASP A 248 7.56 -11.52 1.88
CA ASP A 248 7.71 -10.61 0.74
C ASP A 248 7.68 -9.13 1.13
N SER A 249 7.02 -8.76 2.23
CA SER A 249 6.73 -7.36 2.57
C SER A 249 7.95 -6.45 2.59
N PRO A 250 9.10 -6.80 3.22
CA PRO A 250 10.28 -5.94 3.23
C PRO A 250 11.19 -6.11 2.01
N ILE A 251 10.83 -6.98 1.08
CA ILE A 251 11.64 -7.29 -0.10
C ILE A 251 11.19 -6.42 -1.28
N ILE A 252 12.03 -5.49 -1.66
CA ILE A 252 11.79 -4.61 -2.81
C ILE A 252 11.70 -5.44 -4.09
N GLY A 253 10.61 -5.25 -4.82
CA GLY A 253 10.28 -6.04 -6.02
C GLY A 253 9.41 -7.26 -5.76
N ALA A 254 9.31 -7.73 -4.52
CA ALA A 254 8.41 -8.83 -4.14
C ALA A 254 7.09 -8.31 -3.57
N GLY A 255 7.12 -7.71 -2.38
CA GLY A 255 5.93 -7.19 -1.68
C GLY A 255 5.73 -5.68 -1.82
N THR A 256 6.73 -4.94 -2.26
CA THR A 256 6.73 -3.47 -2.35
C THR A 256 7.55 -3.03 -3.57
N TYR A 257 6.95 -2.21 -4.43
CA TYR A 257 7.69 -1.60 -5.55
C TYR A 257 7.03 -0.30 -6.01
N ALA A 258 7.82 0.70 -6.41
CA ALA A 258 7.31 1.92 -7.01
C ALA A 258 8.27 2.47 -8.08
N ASP A 259 7.70 2.89 -9.21
CA ASP A 259 8.40 3.55 -10.30
C ASP A 259 7.42 4.51 -11.01
N ASN A 260 7.70 5.80 -11.02
CA ASN A 260 6.88 6.80 -11.68
C ASN A 260 6.60 6.50 -13.16
N ASN A 261 7.47 5.73 -13.81
CA ASN A 261 7.30 5.35 -15.22
C ASN A 261 6.34 4.18 -15.41
N THR A 262 5.95 3.49 -14.34
CA THR A 262 5.09 2.32 -14.39
C THR A 262 3.99 2.39 -13.35
N VAL A 263 4.20 1.75 -12.19
CA VAL A 263 3.20 1.59 -11.13
C VAL A 263 3.84 1.61 -9.74
N ALA A 264 3.02 1.84 -8.72
CA ALA A 264 3.28 1.51 -7.33
C ALA A 264 2.47 0.27 -6.94
N VAL A 265 3.10 -0.67 -6.24
CA VAL A 265 2.51 -1.95 -5.84
C VAL A 265 2.79 -2.24 -4.37
N SER A 266 1.77 -2.68 -3.64
CA SER A 266 1.90 -3.30 -2.32
C SER A 266 1.12 -4.62 -2.31
N ALA A 267 1.75 -5.67 -1.80
CA ALA A 267 1.23 -7.02 -1.83
C ALA A 267 0.94 -7.58 -0.43
N THR A 268 0.07 -8.56 -0.38
CA THR A 268 -0.25 -9.36 0.81
C THR A 268 -0.56 -10.79 0.39
N GLY A 269 -0.09 -11.79 1.13
CA GLY A 269 -0.37 -13.19 0.81
C GLY A 269 0.70 -14.15 1.29
N THR A 270 0.83 -15.27 0.58
CA THR A 270 1.83 -16.32 0.86
C THR A 270 3.22 -15.81 0.47
N GLY A 271 3.94 -15.19 1.40
CA GLY A 271 5.16 -14.42 1.14
C GLY A 271 6.20 -15.12 0.30
N GLU A 272 6.42 -16.42 0.52
CA GLU A 272 7.39 -17.24 -0.20
C GLU A 272 7.12 -17.29 -1.72
N MET A 273 5.83 -17.37 -2.11
CA MET A 273 5.42 -17.41 -3.51
C MET A 273 5.55 -16.02 -4.15
N PHE A 274 5.23 -14.97 -3.43
CA PHE A 274 5.41 -13.59 -3.87
C PHE A 274 6.89 -13.23 -4.05
N ILE A 275 7.79 -13.74 -3.19
CA ILE A 275 9.24 -13.61 -3.37
C ILE A 275 9.70 -14.35 -4.63
N ARG A 276 9.31 -15.62 -4.78
CA ARG A 276 9.75 -16.49 -5.89
C ARG A 276 9.31 -16.01 -7.27
N THR A 277 8.17 -15.32 -7.36
CA THR A 277 7.65 -14.74 -8.60
C THR A 277 8.02 -13.26 -8.77
N SER A 278 8.70 -12.65 -7.78
CA SER A 278 9.00 -11.21 -7.77
C SER A 278 7.75 -10.37 -8.08
N THR A 279 6.64 -10.66 -7.42
CA THR A 279 5.28 -10.26 -7.81
C THR A 279 5.15 -8.76 -8.06
N ALA A 280 5.64 -7.91 -7.16
CA ALA A 280 5.48 -6.46 -7.31
C ALA A 280 6.25 -5.94 -8.55
N TYR A 281 7.49 -6.37 -8.75
CA TYR A 281 8.26 -5.99 -9.94
C TYR A 281 7.71 -6.63 -11.22
N ASN A 282 7.21 -7.87 -11.16
CA ASN A 282 6.56 -8.53 -12.30
C ASN A 282 5.43 -7.66 -12.88
N ILE A 283 4.58 -7.10 -12.03
CA ILE A 283 3.50 -6.19 -12.46
C ILE A 283 4.09 -4.94 -13.15
N ALA A 284 5.07 -4.29 -12.54
CA ALA A 284 5.73 -3.13 -13.13
C ALA A 284 6.44 -3.47 -14.45
N ALA A 285 7.07 -4.63 -14.56
CA ALA A 285 7.74 -5.10 -15.75
C ALA A 285 6.78 -5.35 -16.93
N GLN A 286 5.61 -5.93 -16.66
CA GLN A 286 4.58 -6.12 -17.68
C GLN A 286 4.09 -4.77 -18.25
N VAL A 287 3.88 -3.79 -17.38
CA VAL A 287 3.51 -2.42 -17.79
C VAL A 287 4.64 -1.80 -18.61
N LYS A 288 5.89 -1.90 -18.12
CA LYS A 288 7.07 -1.28 -18.74
C LYS A 288 7.41 -1.85 -20.11
N TYR A 289 7.45 -3.17 -20.25
CA TYR A 289 8.00 -3.84 -21.41
C TYR A 289 6.95 -4.32 -22.41
N LYS A 290 5.70 -4.50 -21.96
CA LYS A 290 4.60 -5.00 -22.78
C LYS A 290 3.42 -4.04 -22.89
N ASN A 291 3.46 -2.89 -22.19
CA ASN A 291 2.33 -1.95 -22.07
C ASN A 291 1.03 -2.65 -21.60
N THR A 292 1.14 -3.68 -20.79
CA THR A 292 0.00 -4.40 -20.25
C THR A 292 -0.82 -3.48 -19.34
N PRO A 293 -2.15 -3.41 -19.50
CA PRO A 293 -3.00 -2.64 -18.58
C PRO A 293 -2.80 -3.10 -17.12
N LEU A 294 -2.80 -2.18 -16.16
CA LEU A 294 -2.43 -2.51 -14.78
C LEU A 294 -3.30 -3.62 -14.15
N LYS A 295 -4.60 -3.65 -14.45
CA LYS A 295 -5.49 -4.70 -13.93
C LYS A 295 -5.13 -6.08 -14.48
N GLU A 296 -4.82 -6.17 -15.77
CA GLU A 296 -4.37 -7.40 -16.41
C GLU A 296 -2.99 -7.82 -15.89
N ALA A 297 -2.06 -6.87 -15.73
CA ALA A 297 -0.74 -7.14 -15.18
C ALA A 297 -0.82 -7.70 -13.74
N ALA A 298 -1.70 -7.14 -12.91
CA ALA A 298 -1.96 -7.65 -11.57
C ALA A 298 -2.54 -9.06 -11.58
N GLN A 299 -3.51 -9.33 -12.46
CA GLN A 299 -4.12 -10.66 -12.58
C GLN A 299 -3.10 -11.71 -13.05
N ASN A 300 -2.30 -11.41 -14.08
CA ASN A 300 -1.26 -12.29 -14.56
C ASN A 300 -0.25 -12.66 -13.48
N ALA A 301 0.18 -11.68 -12.67
CA ALA A 301 1.11 -11.92 -11.58
C ALA A 301 0.48 -12.79 -10.47
N LEU A 302 -0.80 -12.58 -10.13
CA LEU A 302 -1.52 -13.41 -9.17
C LEU A 302 -1.77 -14.84 -9.71
N ASP A 303 -1.96 -15.00 -11.01
CA ASP A 303 -2.08 -16.32 -11.65
C ASP A 303 -0.76 -17.10 -11.56
N GLU A 304 0.40 -16.44 -11.71
CA GLU A 304 1.70 -17.07 -11.47
C GLU A 304 1.85 -17.52 -10.00
N VAL A 305 1.46 -16.69 -9.06
CA VAL A 305 1.44 -17.05 -7.62
C VAL A 305 0.54 -18.26 -7.38
N LYS A 306 -0.66 -18.27 -7.97
CA LYS A 306 -1.61 -19.39 -7.87
C LYS A 306 -1.05 -20.68 -8.46
N ASN A 307 -0.38 -20.60 -9.60
CA ASN A 307 0.21 -21.75 -10.30
C ASN A 307 1.29 -22.48 -9.47
N ILE A 308 1.89 -21.79 -8.52
CA ILE A 308 2.84 -22.38 -7.55
C ILE A 308 2.23 -22.55 -6.15
N ASN A 309 0.90 -22.66 -6.07
CA ASN A 309 0.11 -22.89 -4.86
C ASN A 309 0.15 -21.73 -3.84
N GLY A 310 0.34 -20.52 -4.28
CA GLY A 310 0.22 -19.33 -3.44
C GLY A 310 -1.14 -18.65 -3.57
N SER A 311 -1.43 -17.79 -2.60
CA SER A 311 -2.63 -16.97 -2.59
C SER A 311 -2.35 -15.60 -1.97
N GLY A 312 -3.17 -14.63 -2.32
CA GLY A 312 -3.08 -13.28 -1.77
C GLY A 312 -3.70 -12.23 -2.68
N GLY A 313 -3.23 -11.01 -2.53
CA GLY A 313 -3.70 -9.87 -3.32
C GLY A 313 -2.66 -8.78 -3.44
N VAL A 314 -2.97 -7.84 -4.32
CA VAL A 314 -2.16 -6.66 -4.60
C VAL A 314 -3.02 -5.43 -4.75
N ILE A 315 -2.49 -4.29 -4.36
CA ILE A 315 -2.97 -2.98 -4.78
C ILE A 315 -1.96 -2.37 -5.72
N VAL A 316 -2.43 -1.81 -6.83
CA VAL A 316 -1.62 -1.27 -7.91
C VAL A 316 -2.16 0.10 -8.33
N LEU A 317 -1.28 1.07 -8.51
CA LEU A 317 -1.64 2.45 -8.86
C LEU A 317 -0.66 3.00 -9.89
N ASP A 318 -1.16 3.69 -10.93
CA ASP A 318 -0.33 4.40 -11.90
C ASP A 318 -0.36 5.92 -11.69
N LYS A 319 0.48 6.65 -12.43
CA LYS A 319 0.59 8.11 -12.36
C LYS A 319 -0.63 8.88 -12.89
N ASN A 320 -1.54 8.20 -13.57
CA ASN A 320 -2.80 8.78 -14.05
C ASN A 320 -3.94 8.62 -13.04
N GLY A 321 -3.67 7.98 -11.90
CA GLY A 321 -4.66 7.69 -10.87
C GLY A 321 -5.50 6.44 -11.15
N ASN A 322 -5.17 5.66 -12.18
CA ASN A 322 -5.78 4.35 -12.41
C ASN A 322 -5.25 3.35 -11.38
N TYR A 323 -6.13 2.52 -10.87
CA TYR A 323 -5.78 1.55 -9.84
C TYR A 323 -6.55 0.24 -9.97
N THR A 324 -6.02 -0.80 -9.34
CA THR A 324 -6.72 -2.06 -9.11
C THR A 324 -6.42 -2.58 -7.72
N MET A 325 -7.37 -3.32 -7.17
CA MET A 325 -7.28 -4.04 -5.91
C MET A 325 -7.64 -5.50 -6.20
N SER A 326 -6.66 -6.26 -6.67
CA SER A 326 -6.84 -7.62 -7.19
C SER A 326 -6.42 -8.67 -6.17
N PHE A 327 -7.17 -9.75 -6.06
CA PHE A 327 -6.87 -10.86 -5.13
C PHE A 327 -7.46 -12.17 -5.63
N ASN A 328 -6.88 -13.28 -5.20
CA ASN A 328 -7.32 -14.64 -5.49
C ASN A 328 -7.72 -15.41 -4.22
N THR A 329 -8.04 -14.70 -3.16
CA THR A 329 -8.57 -15.18 -1.89
C THR A 329 -10.07 -14.87 -1.79
N GLU A 330 -10.74 -15.32 -0.74
CA GLU A 330 -12.18 -15.08 -0.52
C GLU A 330 -12.50 -13.63 -0.14
N GLY A 331 -11.50 -12.89 0.32
CA GLY A 331 -11.64 -11.46 0.63
C GLY A 331 -10.29 -10.76 0.77
N MET A 332 -10.35 -9.44 0.74
CA MET A 332 -9.23 -8.55 1.03
C MET A 332 -9.77 -7.27 1.66
N TYR A 333 -9.28 -6.92 2.85
CA TYR A 333 -9.50 -5.60 3.44
C TYR A 333 -8.83 -4.56 2.58
N ARG A 334 -9.59 -3.62 2.02
CA ARG A 334 -9.07 -2.67 1.04
C ARG A 334 -9.89 -1.41 0.96
N GLY A 335 -9.30 -0.38 0.40
CA GLY A 335 -10.00 0.86 0.15
C GLY A 335 -9.22 1.83 -0.71
N THR A 336 -9.92 2.86 -1.18
CA THR A 336 -9.34 3.93 -1.98
C THR A 336 -10.01 5.26 -1.70
N ILE A 337 -9.27 6.33 -1.94
CA ILE A 337 -9.74 7.70 -1.88
C ILE A 337 -9.02 8.52 -2.95
N GLY A 338 -9.74 9.41 -3.63
CA GLY A 338 -9.19 10.25 -4.70
C GLY A 338 -9.56 11.72 -4.52
N ASN A 339 -9.54 12.49 -5.61
CA ASN A 339 -9.77 13.94 -5.59
C ASN A 339 -11.12 14.36 -4.96
N ASP A 340 -12.14 13.51 -5.00
CA ASP A 340 -13.44 13.78 -4.40
C ASP A 340 -13.47 13.70 -2.88
N GLY A 341 -12.39 13.22 -2.26
CA GLY A 341 -12.28 13.06 -0.80
C GLY A 341 -13.19 12.02 -0.19
N LYS A 342 -13.79 11.13 -1.00
CA LYS A 342 -14.69 10.09 -0.53
C LYS A 342 -13.96 8.76 -0.39
N ALA A 343 -13.85 8.27 0.85
CA ALA A 343 -13.30 6.96 1.14
C ALA A 343 -14.26 5.85 0.69
N ILE A 344 -13.74 4.90 -0.07
CA ILE A 344 -14.47 3.69 -0.50
C ILE A 344 -13.75 2.49 0.09
N VAL A 345 -14.45 1.69 0.90
CA VAL A 345 -13.90 0.51 1.59
C VAL A 345 -14.65 -0.74 1.15
N SER A 346 -13.92 -1.80 0.89
CA SER A 346 -14.44 -3.12 0.51
C SER A 346 -13.70 -4.23 1.27
N ILE A 347 -14.37 -5.34 1.48
CA ILE A 347 -13.83 -6.49 2.25
C ILE A 347 -13.98 -7.78 1.44
N TYR A 348 -15.18 -8.11 1.02
CA TYR A 348 -15.50 -9.36 0.36
C TYR A 348 -15.27 -9.30 -1.15
N GLU A 349 -15.24 -10.47 -1.79
CA GLU A 349 -15.39 -10.59 -3.25
C GLU A 349 -16.77 -10.04 -3.67
N GLN A 350 -16.80 -9.32 -4.80
CA GLN A 350 -18.04 -8.76 -5.36
C GLN A 350 -18.80 -9.80 -6.16
#